data_09dae880ea3135a8495ced6545164867
#
_entry.id   09dae880ea3135a8495ced6545164867
#
_cell.length_a   1.000
_cell.length_b   1.000
_cell.length_c   1.000
_cell.angle_alpha   90.00
_cell.angle_beta   90.00
_cell.angle_gamma   90.00
#
_symmetry.space_group_name_H-M   'P 1'
#
loop_
_entity.id
_entity.type
_entity.pdbx_description
1 polymer ?
#
loop_
_entity_poly.entity_id
_entity_poly.type
_entity_poly.pdbx_seq_one_letter_code
_entity_poly.pdbx_strand_id
1 'polypeptide(L)'
;SAVLAVSALPFSKVEAKSKWVEINGVNYEINRITGECEASLNVKKGKSEVRIPNKVKYQGDTYKVTFFSWDDWDQDWKEETNRSYKPAAGSYQAVLEKITIAKGVRVSEPACHYQKLKKIVFEEPAGVSGTEFYDCPQLQSLYIPKKVKYWPTVRKCPKVKITISSSNPYLKVINNDIYSKNGKTLYSVASTKANYKVKKSVKVIDDGAFYKNDNIKSIYLPDSVKKIGDEAFGDMKNLQSIRFSNSIKELDYAIFNKCKKLTTVKLPKKIQTIRGTFGGKKNCYLKKVYINATSLKKCNLKSIPKTCKIYVKNKKVKQQVKGAGFKGKILIR
;
A
#
# COMPACT_ATOMS: atom_id res chain seq x y z
N SER A 1 -63.40 -3.68 27.40
CA SER A 1 -62.08 -3.34 26.88
C SER A 1 -61.14 -4.52 27.07
N ALA A 2 -60.96 -5.27 25.99
CA ALA A 2 -60.01 -6.40 25.92
C ALA A 2 -58.66 -5.88 25.45
N VAL A 3 -57.67 -6.01 26.29
CA VAL A 3 -56.26 -5.75 25.96
C VAL A 3 -55.71 -7.02 25.33
N LEU A 4 -55.46 -6.96 24.01
CA LEU A 4 -54.74 -8.01 23.29
C LEU A 4 -53.26 -7.94 23.68
N ALA A 5 -52.81 -8.90 24.47
CA ALA A 5 -51.39 -9.15 24.70
C ALA A 5 -50.78 -9.78 23.44
N VAL A 6 -50.00 -8.98 22.69
CA VAL A 6 -49.16 -9.51 21.64
C VAL A 6 -47.97 -10.19 22.33
N SER A 7 -48.00 -11.52 22.39
CA SER A 7 -46.87 -12.33 22.80
C SER A 7 -45.72 -12.15 21.77
N ALA A 8 -44.69 -11.46 22.17
CA ALA A 8 -43.43 -11.43 21.43
C ALA A 8 -42.87 -12.86 21.38
N LEU A 9 -42.93 -13.48 20.23
CA LEU A 9 -42.19 -14.70 19.94
C LEU A 9 -40.70 -14.40 20.10
N PRO A 10 -39.92 -15.24 20.77
CA PRO A 10 -38.48 -15.03 20.84
C PRO A 10 -37.91 -15.13 19.43
N PHE A 11 -37.31 -14.05 18.96
CA PHE A 11 -36.39 -14.10 17.84
C PHE A 11 -35.27 -15.08 18.20
N SER A 12 -35.44 -16.34 17.83
CA SER A 12 -34.29 -17.26 17.79
C SER A 12 -33.31 -16.63 16.85
N LYS A 13 -32.12 -16.28 17.37
CA LYS A 13 -30.92 -16.01 16.57
C LYS A 13 -30.67 -17.27 15.74
N VAL A 14 -31.25 -17.34 14.54
CA VAL A 14 -30.73 -18.19 13.50
C VAL A 14 -29.41 -17.54 13.09
N GLU A 15 -28.32 -17.93 13.74
CA GLU A 15 -27.00 -17.68 13.21
C GLU A 15 -26.98 -18.32 11.84
N ALA A 16 -27.13 -17.50 10.80
CA ALA A 16 -26.93 -17.92 9.44
C ALA A 16 -25.45 -18.30 9.32
N LYS A 17 -25.13 -19.58 9.50
CA LYS A 17 -23.80 -20.10 9.19
C LYS A 17 -23.61 -19.89 7.69
N SER A 18 -22.85 -18.86 7.35
CA SER A 18 -22.33 -18.70 6.00
C SER A 18 -21.52 -19.95 5.67
N LYS A 19 -21.74 -20.51 4.50
CA LYS A 19 -21.07 -21.73 4.06
C LYS A 19 -20.19 -21.43 2.86
N TRP A 20 -18.92 -21.77 2.97
CA TRP A 20 -18.00 -21.75 1.84
C TRP A 20 -18.27 -22.95 0.92
N VAL A 21 -18.42 -22.70 -0.38
CA VAL A 21 -18.58 -23.72 -1.40
C VAL A 21 -17.70 -23.39 -2.61
N GLU A 22 -17.05 -24.40 -3.16
CA GLU A 22 -16.27 -24.24 -4.38
C GLU A 22 -17.17 -24.49 -5.62
N ILE A 23 -17.21 -23.51 -6.51
CA ILE A 23 -17.95 -23.59 -7.79
C ILE A 23 -17.00 -23.15 -8.89
N ASN A 24 -16.72 -24.04 -9.85
CA ASN A 24 -15.85 -23.79 -10.99
C ASN A 24 -14.44 -23.29 -10.65
N GLY A 25 -13.90 -23.70 -9.49
CA GLY A 25 -12.58 -23.32 -9.01
C GLY A 25 -12.53 -21.96 -8.33
N VAL A 26 -13.65 -21.44 -7.85
CA VAL A 26 -13.75 -20.24 -7.03
C VAL A 26 -14.54 -20.60 -5.77
N ASN A 27 -14.05 -20.21 -4.61
CA ASN A 27 -14.78 -20.34 -3.35
C ASN A 27 -15.79 -19.21 -3.19
N TYR A 28 -16.98 -19.53 -2.75
CA TYR A 28 -18.05 -18.57 -2.45
C TYR A 28 -18.55 -18.75 -1.04
N GLU A 29 -18.57 -17.68 -0.27
CA GLU A 29 -19.27 -17.62 1.00
C GLU A 29 -20.74 -17.25 0.76
N ILE A 30 -21.62 -18.24 0.80
CA ILE A 30 -23.02 -18.08 0.46
C ILE A 30 -23.83 -17.61 1.68
N ASN A 31 -24.47 -16.46 1.57
CA ASN A 31 -25.45 -15.96 2.54
C ASN A 31 -26.87 -16.15 2.00
N ARG A 32 -27.54 -17.19 2.52
CA ARG A 32 -28.91 -17.55 2.07
C ARG A 32 -29.98 -16.56 2.48
N ILE A 33 -29.73 -15.75 3.51
CA ILE A 33 -30.72 -14.78 4.00
C ILE A 33 -30.73 -13.54 3.09
N THR A 34 -29.57 -13.06 2.69
CA THR A 34 -29.47 -11.84 1.87
C THR A 34 -29.53 -12.11 0.37
N GLY A 35 -29.34 -13.37 -0.05
CA GLY A 35 -29.20 -13.72 -1.47
C GLY A 35 -27.89 -13.22 -2.09
N GLU A 36 -26.89 -12.90 -1.28
CA GLU A 36 -25.58 -12.39 -1.69
C GLU A 36 -24.48 -13.40 -1.35
N CYS A 37 -23.34 -13.27 -2.00
CA CYS A 37 -22.15 -14.04 -1.68
C CYS A 37 -20.88 -13.23 -1.94
N GLU A 38 -19.80 -13.67 -1.30
CA GLU A 38 -18.44 -13.22 -1.52
C GLU A 38 -17.64 -14.30 -2.23
N ALA A 39 -16.73 -13.91 -3.12
CA ALA A 39 -15.89 -14.81 -3.87
C ALA A 39 -14.43 -14.74 -3.39
N SER A 40 -13.72 -15.88 -3.39
CA SER A 40 -12.30 -15.95 -3.05
C SER A 40 -11.56 -16.95 -3.94
N LEU A 41 -10.28 -16.73 -4.17
CA LEU A 41 -9.38 -17.66 -4.86
C LEU A 41 -8.74 -18.69 -3.93
N ASN A 42 -9.10 -18.71 -2.66
CA ASN A 42 -8.59 -19.69 -1.70
C ASN A 42 -9.14 -21.10 -1.99
N VAL A 43 -8.58 -21.76 -2.98
CA VAL A 43 -8.93 -23.13 -3.41
C VAL A 43 -7.68 -24.00 -3.53
N LYS A 44 -7.84 -25.32 -3.36
CA LYS A 44 -6.72 -26.27 -3.44
C LYS A 44 -6.05 -26.33 -4.82
N LYS A 45 -6.82 -26.12 -5.87
CA LYS A 45 -6.32 -26.20 -7.26
C LYS A 45 -6.82 -25.03 -8.09
N GLY A 46 -5.90 -24.11 -8.41
CA GLY A 46 -6.15 -22.95 -9.26
C GLY A 46 -6.22 -23.29 -10.75
N LYS A 47 -6.72 -22.35 -11.54
CA LYS A 47 -6.75 -22.37 -13.02
C LYS A 47 -5.90 -21.23 -13.58
N SER A 48 -5.43 -21.39 -14.82
CA SER A 48 -4.67 -20.33 -15.52
C SER A 48 -5.54 -19.09 -15.85
N GLU A 49 -6.83 -19.30 -16.08
CA GLU A 49 -7.80 -18.22 -16.27
C GLU A 49 -9.00 -18.43 -15.39
N VAL A 50 -9.51 -17.34 -14.80
CA VAL A 50 -10.71 -17.34 -13.97
C VAL A 50 -11.54 -16.10 -14.25
N ARG A 51 -12.88 -16.27 -14.15
CA ARG A 51 -13.84 -15.19 -14.16
C ARG A 51 -14.60 -15.18 -12.84
N ILE A 52 -14.62 -14.05 -12.15
CA ILE A 52 -15.49 -13.79 -11.01
C ILE A 52 -16.77 -13.18 -11.57
N PRO A 53 -17.88 -13.95 -11.61
CA PRO A 53 -19.17 -13.47 -12.16
C PRO A 53 -19.86 -12.55 -11.16
N ASN A 54 -20.84 -11.79 -11.61
CA ASN A 54 -21.70 -10.99 -10.71
C ASN A 54 -22.86 -11.77 -10.11
N LYS A 55 -23.07 -13.02 -10.55
CA LYS A 55 -24.06 -13.96 -10.00
C LYS A 55 -23.53 -15.38 -10.09
N VAL A 56 -23.91 -16.22 -9.13
CA VAL A 56 -23.57 -17.65 -9.09
C VAL A 56 -24.82 -18.45 -8.71
N LYS A 57 -24.97 -19.65 -9.30
CA LYS A 57 -26.03 -20.59 -8.95
C LYS A 57 -25.54 -21.63 -7.96
N TYR A 58 -26.28 -21.85 -6.89
CA TYR A 58 -25.99 -22.89 -5.91
C TYR A 58 -27.30 -23.51 -5.39
N GLN A 59 -27.45 -24.84 -5.49
CA GLN A 59 -28.61 -25.61 -5.05
C GLN A 59 -29.95 -25.09 -5.59
N GLY A 60 -30.00 -24.66 -6.86
CA GLY A 60 -31.19 -24.12 -7.51
C GLY A 60 -31.35 -22.60 -7.40
N ASP A 61 -30.80 -21.98 -6.38
CA ASP A 61 -30.91 -20.54 -6.15
C ASP A 61 -29.80 -19.74 -6.85
N THR A 62 -30.04 -18.46 -7.09
CA THR A 62 -29.09 -17.52 -7.68
C THR A 62 -28.68 -16.49 -6.66
N TYR A 63 -27.38 -16.40 -6.40
CA TYR A 63 -26.76 -15.47 -5.45
C TYR A 63 -26.01 -14.36 -6.18
N LYS A 64 -26.15 -13.13 -5.70
CA LYS A 64 -25.41 -11.99 -6.22
C LYS A 64 -24.00 -11.97 -5.64
N VAL A 65 -22.98 -11.96 -6.48
CA VAL A 65 -21.59 -11.79 -6.04
C VAL A 65 -21.34 -10.29 -5.82
N THR A 66 -21.17 -9.89 -4.58
CA THR A 66 -21.00 -8.48 -4.20
C THR A 66 -19.57 -8.11 -3.93
N PHE A 67 -18.72 -9.11 -3.64
CA PHE A 67 -17.35 -8.91 -3.20
C PHE A 67 -16.43 -10.01 -3.71
N PHE A 68 -15.17 -9.65 -3.95
CA PHE A 68 -14.10 -10.55 -4.31
C PHE A 68 -12.84 -10.25 -3.51
N SER A 69 -12.30 -11.28 -2.88
CA SER A 69 -11.03 -11.29 -2.17
C SER A 69 -10.01 -12.15 -2.93
N TRP A 70 -8.76 -11.70 -3.02
CA TRP A 70 -7.74 -12.42 -3.76
C TRP A 70 -7.34 -13.73 -3.09
N ASP A 71 -7.05 -13.71 -1.78
CA ASP A 71 -6.67 -14.87 -0.98
C ASP A 71 -6.84 -14.59 0.51
N ASP A 72 -6.63 -15.63 1.33
CA ASP A 72 -6.68 -15.51 2.78
C ASP A 72 -5.47 -14.72 3.28
N TRP A 73 -5.72 -13.53 3.83
CA TRP A 73 -4.72 -12.58 4.34
C TRP A 73 -3.85 -13.15 5.47
N ASP A 74 -4.31 -14.17 6.20
CA ASP A 74 -3.63 -14.65 7.41
C ASP A 74 -2.26 -15.32 7.17
N GLN A 75 -1.93 -15.69 5.95
CA GLN A 75 -0.64 -16.32 5.64
C GLN A 75 0.46 -15.31 5.32
N ASP A 76 0.14 -14.15 4.76
CA ASP A 76 1.14 -13.20 4.26
C ASP A 76 1.84 -12.38 5.36
N TRP A 77 1.18 -12.14 6.50
CA TRP A 77 1.77 -11.43 7.64
C TRP A 77 2.82 -12.23 8.42
N LYS A 78 2.77 -13.55 8.37
CA LYS A 78 3.77 -14.42 9.03
C LYS A 78 5.11 -14.46 8.30
N GLU A 79 5.17 -14.02 7.05
CA GLU A 79 6.35 -14.12 6.18
C GLU A 79 7.16 -12.82 5.99
N GLU A 80 6.97 -11.79 6.81
CA GLU A 80 7.96 -10.69 6.92
C GLU A 80 9.37 -11.17 7.34
N THR A 81 9.52 -12.45 7.62
CA THR A 81 10.79 -13.09 7.86
C THR A 81 11.43 -13.56 6.56
N ASN A 82 12.27 -12.74 5.97
CA ASN A 82 13.46 -13.01 5.11
C ASN A 82 13.49 -14.26 4.19
N ARG A 83 12.40 -14.98 3.94
CA ARG A 83 12.34 -16.13 3.03
C ARG A 83 11.62 -15.73 1.75
N SER A 84 12.18 -16.12 0.59
CA SER A 84 11.50 -15.99 -0.69
C SER A 84 10.20 -16.80 -0.65
N TYR A 85 9.05 -16.13 -0.68
CA TYR A 85 7.76 -16.80 -0.76
C TYR A 85 7.70 -17.64 -2.05
N LYS A 86 7.32 -18.90 -1.89
CA LYS A 86 7.02 -19.79 -3.01
C LYS A 86 5.58 -20.25 -2.89
N PRO A 87 4.71 -19.86 -3.83
CA PRO A 87 3.33 -20.33 -3.83
C PRO A 87 3.27 -21.86 -3.87
N ALA A 88 2.28 -22.45 -3.20
CA ALA A 88 2.02 -23.87 -3.28
C ALA A 88 1.82 -24.28 -4.75
N ALA A 89 2.41 -25.40 -5.15
CA ALA A 89 2.27 -25.90 -6.53
C ALA A 89 0.78 -26.11 -6.85
N GLY A 90 0.31 -25.54 -7.96
CA GLY A 90 -1.09 -25.62 -8.39
C GLY A 90 -2.03 -24.61 -7.76
N SER A 91 -1.61 -23.81 -6.77
CA SER A 91 -2.41 -22.67 -6.27
C SER A 91 -2.63 -21.62 -7.35
N TYR A 92 -3.63 -20.73 -7.16
CA TYR A 92 -3.82 -19.60 -8.09
C TYR A 92 -2.60 -18.69 -8.16
N GLN A 93 -1.90 -18.46 -7.06
CA GLN A 93 -0.67 -17.66 -7.04
C GLN A 93 0.41 -18.26 -7.97
N ALA A 94 0.46 -19.59 -8.10
CA ALA A 94 1.43 -20.27 -8.98
C ALA A 94 0.99 -20.39 -10.42
N VAL A 95 -0.32 -20.41 -10.73
CA VAL A 95 -0.82 -20.81 -12.07
C VAL A 95 -1.65 -19.75 -12.77
N LEU A 96 -2.27 -18.79 -12.06
CA LEU A 96 -3.17 -17.81 -12.64
C LEU A 96 -2.43 -16.87 -13.60
N GLU A 97 -2.91 -16.80 -14.83
CA GLU A 97 -2.37 -15.90 -15.87
C GLU A 97 -3.32 -14.74 -16.16
N LYS A 98 -4.62 -14.96 -16.02
CA LYS A 98 -5.64 -13.95 -16.29
C LYS A 98 -6.84 -14.08 -15.35
N ILE A 99 -7.31 -12.95 -14.86
CA ILE A 99 -8.57 -12.85 -14.13
C ILE A 99 -9.47 -11.80 -14.75
N THR A 100 -10.77 -12.12 -14.83
CA THR A 100 -11.81 -11.18 -15.24
C THR A 100 -12.77 -11.00 -14.08
N ILE A 101 -13.03 -9.76 -13.68
CA ILE A 101 -13.94 -9.40 -12.59
C ILE A 101 -15.15 -8.71 -13.19
N ALA A 102 -16.32 -9.31 -12.99
CA ALA A 102 -17.57 -8.85 -13.59
C ALA A 102 -18.03 -7.50 -13.02
N LYS A 103 -18.83 -6.82 -13.82
CA LYS A 103 -19.50 -5.56 -13.45
C LYS A 103 -20.20 -5.66 -12.10
N GLY A 104 -19.94 -4.70 -11.22
CA GLY A 104 -20.61 -4.56 -9.92
C GLY A 104 -20.00 -5.36 -8.78
N VAL A 105 -19.01 -6.22 -9.04
CA VAL A 105 -18.24 -6.90 -8.00
C VAL A 105 -17.20 -5.92 -7.43
N ARG A 106 -17.22 -5.71 -6.12
CA ARG A 106 -16.20 -4.95 -5.41
C ARG A 106 -15.00 -5.83 -5.16
N VAL A 107 -13.81 -5.26 -5.28
CA VAL A 107 -12.54 -5.96 -4.99
C VAL A 107 -11.88 -5.28 -3.82
N SER A 108 -11.47 -6.06 -2.84
CA SER A 108 -10.58 -5.62 -1.75
C SER A 108 -9.43 -6.60 -1.61
N GLU A 109 -8.52 -6.25 -0.73
CA GLU A 109 -7.35 -7.00 -0.36
C GLU A 109 -6.25 -7.08 -1.43
N PRO A 110 -5.01 -7.29 -1.01
CA PRO A 110 -3.87 -7.28 -1.90
C PRO A 110 -3.83 -8.51 -2.80
N ALA A 111 -3.51 -8.31 -4.07
CA ALA A 111 -3.10 -9.38 -4.98
C ALA A 111 -1.60 -9.61 -4.83
N CYS A 112 -1.19 -10.53 -3.96
CA CYS A 112 0.20 -10.78 -3.64
C CYS A 112 0.74 -12.05 -4.25
N HIS A 113 2.00 -12.00 -4.74
CA HIS A 113 2.77 -13.17 -5.15
C HIS A 113 2.20 -14.00 -6.31
N TYR A 114 1.37 -13.42 -7.18
CA TYR A 114 0.85 -14.09 -8.37
C TYR A 114 1.92 -14.18 -9.46
N GLN A 115 2.68 -15.27 -9.46
CA GLN A 115 3.91 -15.40 -10.24
C GLN A 115 3.71 -15.43 -11.76
N LYS A 116 2.54 -15.88 -12.23
CA LYS A 116 2.22 -15.96 -13.67
C LYS A 116 1.16 -14.96 -14.13
N LEU A 117 0.58 -14.18 -13.23
CA LEU A 117 -0.49 -13.23 -13.55
C LEU A 117 0.00 -12.18 -14.56
N LYS A 118 -0.61 -12.16 -15.72
CA LYS A 118 -0.30 -11.26 -16.84
C LYS A 118 -1.34 -10.15 -17.00
N LYS A 119 -2.62 -10.46 -16.74
CA LYS A 119 -3.72 -9.56 -17.06
C LYS A 119 -4.85 -9.61 -16.03
N ILE A 120 -5.32 -8.43 -15.66
CA ILE A 120 -6.53 -8.23 -14.86
C ILE A 120 -7.51 -7.41 -15.68
N VAL A 121 -8.73 -7.93 -15.85
CA VAL A 121 -9.81 -7.28 -16.59
C VAL A 121 -10.92 -6.93 -15.63
N PHE A 122 -11.26 -5.65 -15.52
CA PHE A 122 -12.42 -5.16 -14.80
C PHE A 122 -13.50 -4.81 -15.80
N GLU A 123 -14.67 -5.44 -15.69
CA GLU A 123 -15.88 -5.03 -16.43
C GLU A 123 -16.53 -3.88 -15.67
N GLU A 124 -16.66 -2.72 -16.31
CA GLU A 124 -17.15 -1.51 -15.64
C GLU A 124 -18.65 -1.56 -15.30
N PRO A 125 -19.06 -0.96 -14.18
CA PRO A 125 -18.25 -0.37 -13.14
C PRO A 125 -17.84 -1.41 -12.07
N ALA A 126 -16.60 -1.84 -12.08
CA ALA A 126 -16.05 -2.59 -10.95
C ALA A 126 -15.55 -1.60 -9.89
N GLY A 127 -15.82 -1.89 -8.62
CA GLY A 127 -15.27 -1.12 -7.52
C GLY A 127 -13.93 -1.71 -7.10
N VAL A 128 -12.83 -1.00 -7.32
CA VAL A 128 -11.53 -1.34 -6.72
C VAL A 128 -11.28 -0.32 -5.61
N SER A 129 -11.17 -0.78 -4.38
CA SER A 129 -10.88 0.07 -3.24
C SER A 129 -9.80 -0.58 -2.39
N GLY A 130 -8.67 0.11 -2.25
CA GLY A 130 -7.61 -0.30 -1.32
C GLY A 130 -6.78 -1.52 -1.72
N THR A 131 -6.95 -2.07 -2.93
CA THR A 131 -6.21 -3.27 -3.39
C THR A 131 -4.72 -2.94 -3.61
N GLU A 132 -3.82 -3.72 -3.06
CA GLU A 132 -2.39 -3.68 -3.35
C GLU A 132 -2.02 -4.76 -4.37
N PHE A 133 -1.16 -4.43 -5.35
CA PHE A 133 -0.54 -5.40 -6.25
C PHE A 133 0.93 -5.52 -5.88
N TYR A 134 1.28 -6.62 -5.25
CA TYR A 134 2.63 -6.85 -4.75
C TYR A 134 3.22 -8.15 -5.27
N ASP A 135 4.44 -8.07 -5.81
CA ASP A 135 5.22 -9.23 -6.28
C ASP A 135 4.47 -10.07 -7.33
N CYS A 136 3.91 -9.37 -8.34
CA CYS A 136 3.32 -9.97 -9.54
C CYS A 136 4.26 -9.73 -10.74
N PRO A 137 5.37 -10.47 -10.87
CA PRO A 137 6.48 -10.14 -11.78
C PRO A 137 6.13 -10.24 -13.26
N GLN A 138 5.07 -10.95 -13.62
CA GLN A 138 4.61 -11.10 -14.98
C GLN A 138 3.44 -10.19 -15.34
N LEU A 139 2.91 -9.40 -14.40
CA LEU A 139 1.79 -8.51 -14.66
C LEU A 139 2.16 -7.47 -15.73
N GLN A 140 1.48 -7.53 -16.89
CA GLN A 140 1.77 -6.70 -18.06
C GLN A 140 0.86 -5.48 -18.15
N SER A 141 -0.38 -5.60 -17.68
CA SER A 141 -1.35 -4.53 -17.80
C SER A 141 -2.27 -4.45 -16.60
N LEU A 142 -2.54 -3.22 -16.19
CA LEU A 142 -3.49 -2.89 -15.14
C LEU A 142 -4.31 -1.68 -15.59
N TYR A 143 -5.63 -1.85 -15.68
CA TYR A 143 -6.55 -0.81 -16.10
C TYR A 143 -7.31 -0.23 -14.90
N ILE A 144 -7.31 1.10 -14.76
CA ILE A 144 -8.03 1.82 -13.73
C ILE A 144 -9.39 2.28 -14.28
N PRO A 145 -10.52 1.73 -13.78
CA PRO A 145 -11.86 2.10 -14.22
C PRO A 145 -12.26 3.55 -13.88
N LYS A 146 -13.34 4.04 -14.51
CA LYS A 146 -13.86 5.40 -14.35
C LYS A 146 -14.19 5.79 -12.91
N LYS A 147 -14.78 4.89 -12.12
CA LYS A 147 -15.28 5.19 -10.77
C LYS A 147 -14.25 5.02 -9.66
N VAL A 148 -13.06 4.53 -9.96
CA VAL A 148 -12.00 4.32 -8.96
C VAL A 148 -11.46 5.66 -8.49
N LYS A 149 -11.61 5.92 -7.19
CA LYS A 149 -11.17 7.13 -6.50
C LYS A 149 -9.88 6.91 -5.72
N TYR A 150 -9.76 5.75 -5.07
CA TYR A 150 -8.59 5.36 -4.27
C TYR A 150 -7.91 4.20 -4.98
N TRP A 151 -6.69 4.43 -5.44
CA TRP A 151 -5.96 3.42 -6.17
C TRP A 151 -4.96 2.72 -5.28
N PRO A 152 -4.85 1.40 -5.46
CA PRO A 152 -3.87 0.62 -4.75
C PRO A 152 -2.45 0.95 -5.18
N THR A 153 -1.55 0.63 -4.30
CA THR A 153 -0.13 0.66 -4.60
C THR A 153 0.26 -0.53 -5.48
N VAL A 154 1.14 -0.29 -6.45
CA VAL A 154 1.68 -1.32 -7.34
C VAL A 154 3.17 -1.47 -7.06
N ARG A 155 3.60 -2.64 -6.61
CA ARG A 155 4.98 -2.86 -6.14
C ARG A 155 5.53 -4.19 -6.62
N LYS A 156 6.82 -4.23 -6.95
CA LYS A 156 7.47 -5.43 -7.51
C LYS A 156 6.75 -6.05 -8.72
N CYS A 157 6.12 -5.20 -9.53
CA CYS A 157 5.48 -5.57 -10.79
C CYS A 157 6.22 -4.88 -11.95
N PRO A 158 7.46 -5.29 -12.29
CA PRO A 158 8.35 -4.50 -13.16
C PRO A 158 7.88 -4.39 -14.61
N LYS A 159 7.00 -5.28 -15.05
CA LYS A 159 6.48 -5.30 -16.43
C LYS A 159 5.17 -4.55 -16.61
N VAL A 160 4.54 -4.10 -15.51
CA VAL A 160 3.20 -3.54 -15.56
C VAL A 160 3.15 -2.23 -16.35
N LYS A 161 2.17 -2.12 -17.23
CA LYS A 161 1.72 -0.88 -17.84
C LYS A 161 0.37 -0.50 -17.23
N ILE A 162 0.34 0.60 -16.48
CA ILE A 162 -0.88 1.11 -15.86
C ILE A 162 -1.56 2.05 -16.84
N THR A 163 -2.83 1.79 -17.12
CA THR A 163 -3.71 2.64 -17.94
C THR A 163 -4.93 3.05 -17.11
N ILE A 164 -5.62 4.12 -17.53
CA ILE A 164 -6.74 4.67 -16.81
C ILE A 164 -7.84 5.08 -17.78
N SER A 165 -9.10 4.94 -17.38
CA SER A 165 -10.24 5.48 -18.11
C SER A 165 -10.06 6.98 -18.33
N SER A 166 -10.19 7.46 -19.58
CA SER A 166 -10.12 8.88 -19.91
C SER A 166 -11.14 9.70 -19.13
N SER A 167 -12.28 9.08 -18.80
CA SER A 167 -13.36 9.66 -18.02
C SER A 167 -13.20 9.55 -16.51
N ASN A 168 -12.07 9.03 -15.97
CA ASN A 168 -11.84 9.03 -14.53
C ASN A 168 -11.64 10.46 -14.01
N PRO A 169 -12.51 10.96 -13.09
CA PRO A 169 -12.44 12.34 -12.63
C PRO A 169 -11.45 12.56 -11.47
N TYR A 170 -10.94 11.49 -10.85
CA TYR A 170 -10.17 11.55 -9.61
C TYR A 170 -8.67 11.39 -9.81
N LEU A 171 -8.29 10.53 -10.74
CA LEU A 171 -6.92 10.05 -10.91
C LEU A 171 -6.39 10.32 -12.32
N LYS A 172 -5.07 10.35 -12.44
CA LYS A 172 -4.35 10.24 -13.71
C LYS A 172 -3.09 9.42 -13.56
N VAL A 173 -2.66 8.81 -14.66
CA VAL A 173 -1.42 8.03 -14.74
C VAL A 173 -0.43 8.77 -15.63
N ILE A 174 0.80 8.92 -15.18
CA ILE A 174 1.90 9.51 -15.93
C ILE A 174 3.14 8.65 -15.70
N ASN A 175 3.68 8.07 -16.77
CA ASN A 175 4.86 7.19 -16.71
C ASN A 175 4.71 6.05 -15.69
N ASN A 176 3.56 5.40 -15.66
CA ASN A 176 3.17 4.35 -14.71
C ASN A 176 2.99 4.80 -13.24
N ASP A 177 3.18 6.07 -12.94
CA ASP A 177 2.94 6.58 -11.59
C ASP A 177 1.53 7.17 -11.48
N ILE A 178 0.89 7.00 -10.33
CA ILE A 178 -0.50 7.36 -10.11
C ILE A 178 -0.58 8.65 -9.31
N TYR A 179 -1.29 9.62 -9.85
CA TYR A 179 -1.47 10.97 -9.29
C TYR A 179 -2.95 11.30 -9.09
N SER A 180 -3.23 12.26 -8.21
CA SER A 180 -4.50 12.97 -8.23
C SER A 180 -4.75 13.61 -9.63
N LYS A 181 -6.01 13.79 -10.02
CA LYS A 181 -6.37 14.34 -11.35
C LYS A 181 -5.65 15.66 -11.65
N ASN A 182 -5.54 16.55 -10.65
CA ASN A 182 -4.83 17.83 -10.77
C ASN A 182 -3.30 17.70 -10.72
N GLY A 183 -2.76 16.50 -10.46
CA GLY A 183 -1.32 16.22 -10.39
C GLY A 183 -0.59 16.78 -9.18
N LYS A 184 -1.33 17.20 -8.15
CA LYS A 184 -0.74 17.79 -6.93
C LYS A 184 -0.38 16.73 -5.87
N THR A 185 -1.01 15.57 -5.89
CA THR A 185 -0.70 14.43 -4.99
C THR A 185 -0.15 13.28 -5.81
N LEU A 186 0.96 12.70 -5.34
CA LEU A 186 1.54 11.46 -5.87
C LEU A 186 1.12 10.32 -4.96
N TYR A 187 0.30 9.42 -5.48
CA TYR A 187 -0.29 8.32 -4.71
C TYR A 187 0.54 7.04 -4.75
N SER A 188 1.10 6.68 -5.91
CA SER A 188 1.85 5.43 -6.06
C SER A 188 2.89 5.54 -7.16
N VAL A 189 4.09 5.02 -6.90
CA VAL A 189 5.21 5.02 -7.83
C VAL A 189 5.53 3.59 -8.25
N ALA A 190 5.18 3.24 -9.49
CA ALA A 190 5.53 1.98 -10.12
C ALA A 190 6.78 2.09 -11.03
N SER A 191 7.44 3.23 -11.03
CA SER A 191 8.64 3.47 -11.84
C SER A 191 9.77 2.51 -11.49
N THR A 192 10.45 2.01 -12.53
CA THR A 192 11.64 1.16 -12.42
C THR A 192 12.96 1.94 -12.54
N LYS A 193 12.90 3.27 -12.62
CA LYS A 193 14.08 4.14 -12.77
C LYS A 193 14.88 4.21 -11.48
N ALA A 194 16.19 3.96 -11.54
CA ALA A 194 17.06 4.03 -10.38
C ALA A 194 17.15 5.45 -9.77
N ASN A 195 17.08 6.48 -10.60
CA ASN A 195 17.11 7.88 -10.17
C ASN A 195 15.74 8.52 -10.44
N TYR A 196 14.98 8.75 -9.39
CA TYR A 196 13.61 9.27 -9.51
C TYR A 196 13.54 10.76 -9.18
N LYS A 197 12.95 11.54 -10.09
CA LYS A 197 12.67 12.95 -9.89
C LYS A 197 11.17 13.17 -9.79
N VAL A 198 10.68 13.61 -8.64
CA VAL A 198 9.27 13.98 -8.45
C VAL A 198 8.94 15.20 -9.32
N LYS A 199 7.76 15.19 -9.94
CA LYS A 199 7.31 16.29 -10.82
C LYS A 199 7.13 17.59 -10.04
N LYS A 200 7.45 18.72 -10.68
CA LYS A 200 7.31 20.06 -10.08
C LYS A 200 5.88 20.47 -9.71
N SER A 201 4.85 19.78 -10.25
CA SER A 201 3.45 20.00 -9.89
C SER A 201 3.08 19.40 -8.53
N VAL A 202 3.82 18.40 -8.05
CA VAL A 202 3.51 17.65 -6.82
C VAL A 202 3.74 18.51 -5.59
N LYS A 203 2.73 18.55 -4.73
CA LYS A 203 2.76 19.21 -3.42
C LYS A 203 2.75 18.23 -2.26
N VAL A 204 2.15 17.05 -2.47
CA VAL A 204 1.97 16.00 -1.47
C VAL A 204 2.46 14.68 -2.04
N ILE A 205 3.29 13.98 -1.30
CA ILE A 205 3.61 12.58 -1.47
C ILE A 205 2.74 11.84 -0.45
N ASP A 206 1.90 10.94 -0.92
CA ASP A 206 0.93 10.24 -0.10
C ASP A 206 1.59 9.14 0.76
N ASP A 207 0.81 8.59 1.70
CA ASP A 207 1.26 7.51 2.56
C ASP A 207 1.70 6.31 1.70
N GLY A 208 2.85 5.75 2.01
CA GLY A 208 3.40 4.60 1.29
C GLY A 208 3.66 4.79 -0.21
N ALA A 209 3.66 6.01 -0.76
CA ALA A 209 3.73 6.25 -2.21
C ALA A 209 4.90 5.54 -2.93
N PHE A 210 6.04 5.36 -2.27
CA PHE A 210 7.21 4.64 -2.77
C PHE A 210 7.50 3.34 -2.01
N TYR A 211 6.66 2.96 -1.07
CA TYR A 211 6.89 1.83 -0.17
C TYR A 211 7.27 0.55 -0.92
N LYS A 212 8.35 -0.15 -0.50
CA LYS A 212 8.87 -1.37 -1.14
C LYS A 212 9.30 -1.21 -2.61
N ASN A 213 9.51 0.01 -3.14
CA ASN A 213 10.07 0.19 -4.48
C ASN A 213 11.60 0.01 -4.46
N ASP A 214 12.04 -1.23 -4.68
CA ASP A 214 13.46 -1.59 -4.63
C ASP A 214 14.26 -1.17 -5.89
N ASN A 215 13.60 -0.66 -6.94
CA ASN A 215 14.29 -0.19 -8.15
C ASN A 215 14.99 1.16 -7.94
N ILE A 216 14.41 2.00 -7.07
CA ILE A 216 14.86 3.38 -6.89
C ILE A 216 16.06 3.43 -5.92
N LYS A 217 17.14 4.06 -6.36
CA LYS A 217 18.37 4.27 -5.57
C LYS A 217 18.48 5.72 -5.08
N SER A 218 17.93 6.69 -5.82
CA SER A 218 17.95 8.08 -5.42
C SER A 218 16.62 8.77 -5.72
N ILE A 219 16.22 9.71 -4.84
CA ILE A 219 15.00 10.52 -4.99
C ILE A 219 15.36 11.99 -4.90
N TYR A 220 14.82 12.77 -5.84
CA TYR A 220 14.84 14.23 -5.83
C TYR A 220 13.44 14.79 -5.62
N LEU A 221 13.24 15.55 -4.54
CA LEU A 221 12.00 16.27 -4.24
C LEU A 221 12.15 17.75 -4.60
N PRO A 222 11.36 18.28 -5.54
CA PRO A 222 11.36 19.70 -5.86
C PRO A 222 10.75 20.54 -4.73
N ASP A 223 11.02 21.84 -4.70
CA ASP A 223 10.57 22.74 -3.64
C ASP A 223 9.03 22.96 -3.60
N SER A 224 8.31 22.47 -4.60
CA SER A 224 6.84 22.38 -4.59
C SER A 224 6.31 21.37 -3.55
N VAL A 225 7.07 20.33 -3.21
CA VAL A 225 6.66 19.29 -2.24
C VAL A 225 6.69 19.88 -0.83
N LYS A 226 5.53 19.87 -0.17
CA LYS A 226 5.32 20.43 1.18
C LYS A 226 5.02 19.38 2.23
N LYS A 227 4.48 18.24 1.82
CA LYS A 227 4.09 17.14 2.71
C LYS A 227 4.56 15.79 2.17
N ILE A 228 5.01 14.94 3.10
CA ILE A 228 5.36 13.54 2.87
C ILE A 228 4.57 12.73 3.89
N GLY A 229 3.79 11.76 3.44
CA GLY A 229 2.96 10.90 4.26
C GLY A 229 3.74 9.82 5.00
N ASP A 230 3.03 9.08 5.85
CA ASP A 230 3.60 7.98 6.63
C ASP A 230 4.14 6.88 5.73
N GLU A 231 5.26 6.29 6.12
CA GLU A 231 5.94 5.21 5.37
C GLU A 231 6.20 5.50 3.88
N ALA A 232 6.13 6.77 3.44
CA ALA A 232 6.19 7.13 2.03
C ALA A 232 7.40 6.52 1.29
N PHE A 233 8.54 6.37 1.95
CA PHE A 233 9.75 5.71 1.44
C PHE A 233 10.12 4.45 2.25
N GLY A 234 9.14 3.84 2.94
CA GLY A 234 9.37 2.66 3.77
C GLY A 234 9.80 1.44 2.96
N ASP A 235 10.65 0.59 3.55
CA ASP A 235 11.15 -0.68 3.01
C ASP A 235 11.76 -0.60 1.59
N MET A 236 12.28 0.58 1.22
CA MET A 236 13.03 0.76 -0.04
C MET A 236 14.46 0.26 0.15
N LYS A 237 14.69 -1.03 -0.06
CA LYS A 237 15.97 -1.72 0.25
C LYS A 237 17.18 -1.13 -0.45
N ASN A 238 16.99 -0.56 -1.65
CA ASN A 238 18.07 -0.02 -2.48
C ASN A 238 18.18 1.50 -2.43
N LEU A 239 17.33 2.22 -1.70
CA LEU A 239 17.42 3.67 -1.55
C LEU A 239 18.74 4.05 -0.85
N GLN A 240 19.56 4.85 -1.51
CA GLN A 240 20.88 5.31 -1.03
C GLN A 240 20.85 6.79 -0.64
N SER A 241 20.06 7.59 -1.35
CA SER A 241 20.03 9.03 -1.14
C SER A 241 18.65 9.64 -1.41
N ILE A 242 18.36 10.71 -0.69
CA ILE A 242 17.20 11.56 -0.92
C ILE A 242 17.61 13.03 -0.80
N ARG A 243 17.20 13.84 -1.79
CA ARG A 243 17.27 15.29 -1.72
C ARG A 243 15.89 15.84 -1.43
N PHE A 244 15.70 16.38 -0.24
CA PHE A 244 14.47 17.00 0.19
C PHE A 244 14.20 18.36 -0.45
N SER A 245 12.91 18.66 -0.58
CA SER A 245 12.40 20.02 -0.75
C SER A 245 12.75 20.90 0.44
N ASN A 246 13.13 22.14 0.19
CA ASN A 246 13.34 23.13 1.26
C ASN A 246 12.02 23.62 1.88
N SER A 247 10.87 23.28 1.30
CA SER A 247 9.55 23.69 1.79
C SER A 247 8.98 22.77 2.86
N ILE A 248 9.59 21.61 3.11
CA ILE A 248 9.13 20.62 4.09
C ILE A 248 9.46 21.11 5.50
N LYS A 249 8.42 21.20 6.36
CA LYS A 249 8.52 21.60 7.76
C LYS A 249 8.34 20.45 8.74
N GLU A 250 7.68 19.38 8.30
CA GLU A 250 7.39 18.19 9.11
C GLU A 250 7.75 16.93 8.37
N LEU A 251 8.24 15.94 9.11
CA LEU A 251 8.45 14.58 8.66
C LEU A 251 7.66 13.66 9.57
N ASP A 252 6.72 12.93 8.96
CA ASP A 252 5.78 12.07 9.64
C ASP A 252 6.38 10.71 10.02
N TYR A 253 5.55 9.74 10.39
CA TYR A 253 6.00 8.49 10.99
C TYR A 253 6.62 7.53 9.96
N ALA A 254 7.68 6.83 10.39
CA ALA A 254 8.29 5.69 9.69
C ALA A 254 8.69 5.92 8.22
N ILE A 255 8.84 7.17 7.78
CA ILE A 255 9.12 7.54 6.37
C ILE A 255 10.27 6.73 5.76
N PHE A 256 11.31 6.38 6.56
CA PHE A 256 12.48 5.60 6.14
C PHE A 256 12.63 4.25 6.85
N ASN A 257 11.53 3.71 7.32
CA ASN A 257 11.53 2.40 7.95
C ASN A 257 12.13 1.34 7.01
N LYS A 258 13.03 0.49 7.50
CA LYS A 258 13.69 -0.60 6.73
C LYS A 258 14.50 -0.20 5.48
N CYS A 259 14.88 1.07 5.30
CA CYS A 259 15.73 1.52 4.19
C CYS A 259 17.19 1.12 4.42
N LYS A 260 17.55 -0.13 4.11
CA LYS A 260 18.85 -0.75 4.49
C LYS A 260 20.10 -0.04 3.95
N LYS A 261 20.02 0.56 2.76
CA LYS A 261 21.16 1.24 2.12
C LYS A 261 21.20 2.75 2.37
N LEU A 262 20.17 3.32 2.99
CA LEU A 262 20.11 4.74 3.35
C LEU A 262 20.89 4.97 4.64
N THR A 263 22.19 5.30 4.54
CA THR A 263 23.08 5.49 5.69
C THR A 263 23.25 6.96 6.07
N THR A 264 22.92 7.89 5.20
CA THR A 264 23.08 9.32 5.42
C THR A 264 21.84 10.08 4.97
N VAL A 265 21.31 10.95 5.84
CA VAL A 265 20.18 11.84 5.53
C VAL A 265 20.52 13.28 5.89
N LYS A 266 20.26 14.18 4.94
CA LYS A 266 20.33 15.63 5.17
C LYS A 266 18.91 16.16 5.23
N LEU A 267 18.43 16.52 6.43
CA LEU A 267 17.07 17.02 6.62
C LEU A 267 16.86 18.39 6.00
N PRO A 268 15.61 18.75 5.63
CA PRO A 268 15.27 20.06 5.08
C PRO A 268 15.73 21.20 5.99
N LYS A 269 16.16 22.32 5.41
CA LYS A 269 16.59 23.49 6.20
C LYS A 269 15.48 24.08 7.06
N LYS A 270 14.22 23.98 6.60
CA LYS A 270 13.03 24.52 7.29
C LYS A 270 12.32 23.50 8.20
N ILE A 271 12.94 22.32 8.44
CA ILE A 271 12.34 21.30 9.30
C ILE A 271 12.10 21.84 10.71
N GLN A 272 10.91 21.59 11.24
CA GLN A 272 10.46 22.00 12.59
C GLN A 272 10.02 20.80 13.43
N THR A 273 9.47 19.77 12.78
CA THR A 273 8.88 18.62 13.46
C THR A 273 9.39 17.30 12.84
N ILE A 274 9.80 16.37 13.71
CA ILE A 274 10.24 15.02 13.34
C ILE A 274 9.47 14.03 14.21
N ARG A 275 8.56 13.23 13.61
CA ARG A 275 7.57 12.38 14.31
C ARG A 275 7.92 10.89 14.31
N GLY A 276 9.16 10.51 14.65
CA GLY A 276 9.55 9.09 14.56
C GLY A 276 9.81 8.61 13.13
N THR A 277 10.27 9.52 12.30
CA THR A 277 10.47 9.41 10.85
C THR A 277 11.33 8.22 10.42
N PHE A 278 12.23 7.74 11.28
CA PHE A 278 13.25 6.74 10.91
C PHE A 278 12.84 5.30 11.25
N GLY A 279 11.57 5.07 11.61
CA GLY A 279 11.04 3.75 11.94
C GLY A 279 11.47 3.24 13.32
N GLY A 280 11.36 1.93 13.53
CA GLY A 280 11.78 1.29 14.78
C GLY A 280 13.29 1.13 14.92
N LYS A 281 13.81 0.94 16.15
CA LYS A 281 15.26 0.81 16.42
C LYS A 281 15.97 -0.25 15.58
N LYS A 282 15.33 -1.39 15.34
CA LYS A 282 15.89 -2.49 14.53
C LYS A 282 15.86 -2.20 13.02
N ASN A 283 15.12 -1.19 12.58
CA ASN A 283 14.83 -0.90 11.18
C ASN A 283 15.46 0.41 10.69
N CYS A 284 16.28 1.08 11.53
CA CYS A 284 17.00 2.30 11.19
C CYS A 284 18.48 1.99 10.96
N TYR A 285 18.96 2.21 9.74
CA TYR A 285 20.32 1.89 9.29
C TYR A 285 21.22 3.13 9.17
N LEU A 286 20.78 4.29 9.66
CA LEU A 286 21.49 5.55 9.53
C LEU A 286 22.79 5.57 10.33
N LYS A 287 23.83 6.08 9.67
CA LYS A 287 25.17 6.36 10.24
C LYS A 287 25.40 7.86 10.46
N LYS A 288 24.76 8.70 9.63
CA LYS A 288 24.88 10.17 9.70
C LYS A 288 23.54 10.85 9.44
N VAL A 289 23.16 11.79 10.27
CA VAL A 289 22.01 12.67 10.08
C VAL A 289 22.46 14.12 10.21
N TYR A 290 22.07 14.94 9.25
CA TYR A 290 22.35 16.37 9.25
C TYR A 290 21.06 17.15 9.47
N ILE A 291 20.97 17.87 10.58
CA ILE A 291 19.84 18.74 10.94
C ILE A 291 20.29 20.19 10.73
N ASN A 292 19.91 20.75 9.59
CA ASN A 292 20.32 22.09 9.18
C ASN A 292 19.38 23.20 9.70
N ALA A 293 18.34 22.86 10.46
CA ALA A 293 17.46 23.81 11.12
C ALA A 293 18.18 24.57 12.24
N THR A 294 17.74 25.78 12.53
CA THR A 294 18.23 26.60 13.63
C THR A 294 17.47 26.37 14.93
N SER A 295 16.28 25.76 14.85
CA SER A 295 15.47 25.29 15.99
C SER A 295 14.47 24.22 15.55
N LEU A 296 14.07 23.37 16.50
CA LEU A 296 13.02 22.35 16.31
C LEU A 296 11.87 22.65 17.27
N LYS A 297 10.62 22.37 16.87
CA LYS A 297 9.43 22.47 17.72
C LYS A 297 9.14 21.15 18.42
N LYS A 298 9.15 20.04 17.64
CA LYS A 298 8.94 18.68 18.15
C LYS A 298 9.98 17.75 17.49
N CYS A 299 10.55 16.86 18.28
CA CYS A 299 11.55 15.96 17.80
C CYS A 299 11.46 14.61 18.52
N ASN A 300 11.35 13.52 17.75
CA ASN A 300 11.45 12.15 18.26
C ASN A 300 12.53 11.40 17.47
N LEU A 301 13.64 11.11 18.12
CA LEU A 301 14.83 10.46 17.54
C LEU A 301 15.20 9.17 18.28
N LYS A 302 14.29 8.62 19.07
CA LYS A 302 14.52 7.41 19.90
C LYS A 302 14.87 6.17 19.09
N SER A 303 14.46 6.13 17.81
CA SER A 303 14.74 5.01 16.91
C SER A 303 16.10 5.08 16.23
N ILE A 304 16.79 6.23 16.26
CA ILE A 304 18.10 6.35 15.65
C ILE A 304 19.14 5.60 16.49
N PRO A 305 19.97 4.71 15.88
CA PRO A 305 20.99 3.97 16.60
C PRO A 305 22.01 4.91 17.30
N LYS A 306 22.48 4.55 18.49
CA LYS A 306 23.52 5.31 19.23
C LYS A 306 24.84 5.44 18.47
N THR A 307 25.09 4.54 17.52
CA THR A 307 26.26 4.56 16.63
C THR A 307 26.18 5.63 15.54
N CYS A 308 24.96 6.16 15.28
CA CYS A 308 24.75 7.25 14.34
C CYS A 308 25.36 8.55 14.86
N LYS A 309 25.94 9.36 13.97
CA LYS A 309 26.41 10.72 14.29
C LYS A 309 25.39 11.73 13.79
N ILE A 310 24.88 12.60 14.68
CA ILE A 310 23.98 13.69 14.31
C ILE A 310 24.76 15.01 14.28
N TYR A 311 24.68 15.70 13.14
CA TYR A 311 25.30 17.00 12.93
C TYR A 311 24.23 18.08 12.98
N VAL A 312 24.45 19.11 13.78
CA VAL A 312 23.49 20.21 14.03
C VAL A 312 24.13 21.58 13.83
N LYS A 313 23.31 22.61 13.62
CA LYS A 313 23.76 23.98 13.34
C LYS A 313 24.23 24.76 14.57
N ASN A 314 23.68 24.48 15.75
CA ASN A 314 23.94 25.29 16.95
C ASN A 314 23.69 24.53 18.26
N LYS A 315 24.04 25.16 19.39
CA LYS A 315 23.87 24.62 20.75
C LYS A 315 22.38 24.34 21.07
N LYS A 316 21.46 25.20 20.61
CA LYS A 316 20.01 25.04 20.84
C LYS A 316 19.49 23.72 20.24
N VAL A 317 19.76 23.47 18.97
CA VAL A 317 19.35 22.22 18.30
C VAL A 317 20.04 21.01 18.91
N LYS A 318 21.31 21.14 19.35
CA LYS A 318 22.01 20.07 20.08
C LYS A 318 21.27 19.67 21.36
N GLN A 319 20.81 20.63 22.15
CA GLN A 319 20.01 20.37 23.35
C GLN A 319 18.66 19.73 23.03
N GLN A 320 17.97 20.22 21.99
CA GLN A 320 16.70 19.67 21.54
C GLN A 320 16.83 18.20 21.07
N VAL A 321 17.88 17.88 20.31
CA VAL A 321 18.19 16.50 19.85
C VAL A 321 18.47 15.59 21.05
N LYS A 322 19.24 16.07 22.04
CA LYS A 322 19.50 15.33 23.28
C LYS A 322 18.21 15.08 24.07
N GLY A 323 17.37 16.11 24.25
CA GLY A 323 16.06 16.00 24.89
C GLY A 323 15.06 15.11 24.15
N ALA A 324 15.21 14.94 22.83
CA ALA A 324 14.41 14.05 22.00
C ALA A 324 14.75 12.55 22.17
N GLY A 325 15.65 12.21 23.09
CA GLY A 325 15.99 10.84 23.45
C GLY A 325 17.08 10.20 22.59
N PHE A 326 17.82 10.99 21.78
CA PHE A 326 18.98 10.47 21.07
C PHE A 326 20.18 10.30 22.03
N LYS A 327 20.82 9.12 22.00
CA LYS A 327 21.89 8.72 22.91
C LYS A 327 23.27 8.65 22.28
N GLY A 328 23.38 9.01 20.99
CA GLY A 328 24.65 8.96 20.26
C GLY A 328 25.41 10.29 20.23
N LYS A 329 26.44 10.37 19.38
CA LYS A 329 27.30 11.54 19.25
C LYS A 329 26.61 12.68 18.48
N ILE A 330 26.54 13.89 19.08
CA ILE A 330 25.97 15.10 18.47
C ILE A 330 27.11 16.10 18.27
N LEU A 331 27.29 16.55 17.04
CA LEU A 331 28.37 17.47 16.61
C LEU A 331 27.75 18.78 16.10
N ILE A 332 28.31 19.92 16.50
CA ILE A 332 27.96 21.23 15.95
C ILE A 332 28.91 21.51 14.77
N ARG A 333 28.34 22.01 13.65
CA ARG A 333 29.10 22.39 12.46
C ARG A 333 28.63 23.70 11.84
#